data_4f51b6a59eb3439a04267f372a34a936
#
_entry.id   4f51b6a59eb3439a04267f372a34a936
#
_cell.length_a   1.000
_cell.length_b   1.000
_cell.length_c   1.000
_cell.angle_alpha   90.00
_cell.angle_beta   90.00
_cell.angle_gamma   90.00
#
_symmetry.space_group_name_H-M   'P 1'
#
loop_
_entity.id
_entity.type
_entity.pdbx_description
1 polymer ?
#
loop_
_entity_poly.entity_id
_entity_poly.type
_entity_poly.pdbx_seq_one_letter_code
_entity_poly.pdbx_strand_id
1 'polypeptide(L)'
;DDYQVHFFYVLAKDSKDKEIDVNGWLEKRLTTVNSKFEKWSKKNKKSNGVGQKFKFDYRKDGKIDITFVRMDLTKAGLPKYPELLIYGFLSQYNYFNNPKKTYAIFTGFNAKAGNSHGGSGSVPITTIFTPAVKSYGITDMDIIILHELFHTQGASYKCGKRTYDGAHVKGSDVLGSGDVSTTIDSKNDTYYLHGIKDCPDLSKSVYLTPTAEDSWDPYSVYCLKQTTNFVRNVYDGMTQECHWIKPTQ
;
A
#
# COMPACT_ATOMS: atom_id res chain seq x y z
N ASP A 1 -15.15 -6.81 12.53
CA ASP A 1 -13.99 -6.01 12.12
C ASP A 1 -12.74 -6.89 12.08
N ASP A 2 -12.30 -7.24 10.88
CA ASP A 2 -11.08 -8.01 10.61
C ASP A 2 -9.99 -7.09 10.05
N TYR A 3 -8.79 -7.61 9.93
CA TYR A 3 -7.67 -6.95 9.24
C TYR A 3 -7.98 -6.82 7.75
N GLN A 4 -8.11 -5.58 7.25
CA GLN A 4 -8.53 -5.30 5.87
C GLN A 4 -7.85 -4.05 5.33
N VAL A 5 -7.73 -3.96 4.01
CA VAL A 5 -7.35 -2.72 3.32
C VAL A 5 -8.62 -1.92 3.08
N HIS A 6 -8.67 -0.71 3.63
CA HIS A 6 -9.72 0.27 3.39
C HIS A 6 -9.30 1.30 2.35
N PHE A 7 -10.24 1.79 1.57
CA PHE A 7 -9.96 2.64 0.43
C PHE A 7 -10.58 4.02 0.58
N PHE A 8 -9.84 5.03 0.14
CA PHE A 8 -10.32 6.40 0.03
C PHE A 8 -10.26 6.90 -1.42
N TYR A 9 -11.24 7.68 -1.81
CA TYR A 9 -11.17 8.52 -3.00
C TYR A 9 -11.16 9.99 -2.56
N VAL A 10 -10.01 10.65 -2.75
CA VAL A 10 -9.76 12.00 -2.22
C VAL A 10 -9.64 13.00 -3.37
N LEU A 11 -10.43 14.06 -3.30
CA LEU A 11 -10.41 15.17 -4.24
C LEU A 11 -9.95 16.47 -3.57
N ALA A 12 -9.20 17.29 -4.31
CA ALA A 12 -9.04 18.69 -3.96
C ALA A 12 -10.38 19.45 -4.20
N LYS A 13 -10.56 20.58 -3.53
CA LYS A 13 -11.79 21.41 -3.60
C LYS A 13 -12.23 21.71 -5.02
N ASP A 14 -11.28 22.04 -5.90
CA ASP A 14 -11.47 22.41 -7.30
C ASP A 14 -11.26 21.25 -8.28
N SER A 15 -11.13 20.02 -7.80
CA SER A 15 -11.03 18.84 -8.68
C SER A 15 -12.40 18.46 -9.23
N LYS A 16 -12.45 18.18 -10.54
CA LYS A 16 -13.63 17.54 -11.14
C LYS A 16 -13.77 16.13 -10.56
N ASP A 17 -14.95 15.81 -10.08
CA ASP A 17 -15.29 14.46 -9.67
C ASP A 17 -15.50 13.58 -10.90
N LYS A 18 -14.85 12.44 -10.92
CA LYS A 18 -15.00 11.40 -11.96
C LYS A 18 -15.82 10.21 -11.44
N GLU A 19 -16.31 10.30 -10.20
CA GLU A 19 -17.16 9.30 -9.56
C GLU A 19 -16.56 7.88 -9.58
N ILE A 20 -15.22 7.77 -9.52
CA ILE A 20 -14.53 6.48 -9.67
C ILE A 20 -14.80 5.51 -8.51
N ASP A 21 -15.26 6.01 -7.38
CA ASP A 21 -15.68 5.28 -6.19
C ASP A 21 -17.06 4.61 -6.35
N VAL A 22 -17.94 5.19 -7.19
CA VAL A 22 -19.32 4.71 -7.35
C VAL A 22 -19.64 4.18 -8.75
N ASN A 23 -18.87 4.55 -9.78
CA ASN A 23 -19.12 4.12 -11.17
C ASN A 23 -18.54 2.73 -11.52
N GLY A 24 -17.95 2.02 -10.52
CA GLY A 24 -17.37 0.70 -10.67
C GLY A 24 -15.93 0.69 -11.23
N TRP A 25 -15.37 1.84 -11.60
CA TRP A 25 -14.02 1.89 -12.17
C TRP A 25 -12.97 1.41 -11.16
N LEU A 26 -13.00 1.95 -9.94
CA LEU A 26 -12.02 1.61 -8.90
C LEU A 26 -12.21 0.17 -8.42
N GLU A 27 -13.46 -0.25 -8.20
CA GLU A 27 -13.78 -1.62 -7.81
C GLU A 27 -13.24 -2.65 -8.81
N LYS A 28 -13.42 -2.41 -10.11
CA LYS A 28 -12.86 -3.26 -11.17
C LYS A 28 -11.34 -3.32 -11.13
N ARG A 29 -10.66 -2.19 -10.91
CA ARG A 29 -9.20 -2.14 -10.78
C ARG A 29 -8.72 -2.95 -9.59
N LEU A 30 -9.30 -2.75 -8.42
CA LEU A 30 -8.95 -3.45 -7.19
C LEU A 30 -9.16 -4.97 -7.33
N THR A 31 -10.27 -5.39 -7.92
CA THR A 31 -10.53 -6.80 -8.24
C THR A 31 -9.46 -7.38 -9.17
N THR A 32 -9.05 -6.61 -10.19
CA THR A 32 -7.98 -7.03 -11.11
C THR A 32 -6.64 -7.13 -10.41
N VAL A 33 -6.31 -6.18 -9.54
CA VAL A 33 -5.09 -6.17 -8.71
C VAL A 33 -5.02 -7.44 -7.85
N ASN A 34 -6.11 -7.77 -7.15
CA ASN A 34 -6.17 -8.99 -6.34
C ASN A 34 -6.03 -10.27 -7.18
N SER A 35 -6.64 -10.30 -8.37
CA SER A 35 -6.50 -11.43 -9.29
C SER A 35 -5.06 -11.57 -9.82
N LYS A 36 -4.38 -10.47 -10.14
CA LYS A 36 -2.96 -10.45 -10.53
C LYS A 36 -2.09 -10.95 -9.38
N PHE A 37 -2.31 -10.45 -8.17
CA PHE A 37 -1.55 -10.88 -6.99
C PHE A 37 -1.71 -12.38 -6.73
N GLU A 38 -2.94 -12.90 -6.73
CA GLU A 38 -3.20 -14.33 -6.57
C GLU A 38 -2.48 -15.18 -7.64
N LYS A 39 -2.59 -14.76 -8.89
CA LYS A 39 -1.96 -15.46 -10.02
C LYS A 39 -0.43 -15.47 -9.89
N TRP A 40 0.18 -14.33 -9.52
CA TRP A 40 1.64 -14.22 -9.46
C TRP A 40 2.22 -14.83 -8.19
N SER A 41 1.56 -14.67 -7.04
CA SER A 41 1.96 -15.34 -5.81
C SER A 41 1.87 -16.87 -5.95
N LYS A 42 0.82 -17.38 -6.58
CA LYS A 42 0.67 -18.82 -6.89
C LYS A 42 1.81 -19.37 -7.74
N LYS A 43 2.40 -18.56 -8.63
CA LYS A 43 3.53 -18.97 -9.48
C LYS A 43 4.87 -18.90 -8.76
N ASN A 44 4.95 -18.28 -7.60
CA ASN A 44 6.18 -18.23 -6.82
C ASN A 44 6.59 -19.66 -6.42
N LYS A 45 7.86 -19.99 -6.59
CA LYS A 45 8.37 -21.36 -6.40
C LYS A 45 8.16 -21.92 -4.99
N LYS A 46 8.10 -21.05 -3.98
CA LYS A 46 7.90 -21.44 -2.57
C LYS A 46 6.43 -21.37 -2.12
N SER A 47 5.51 -20.99 -2.99
CA SER A 47 4.08 -20.87 -2.63
C SER A 47 3.36 -22.22 -2.52
N ASN A 48 3.98 -23.32 -2.96
CA ASN A 48 3.34 -24.64 -3.06
C ASN A 48 2.02 -24.60 -3.85
N GLY A 49 1.93 -23.69 -4.83
CA GLY A 49 0.73 -23.50 -5.64
C GLY A 49 -0.41 -22.73 -4.94
N VAL A 50 -0.15 -22.15 -3.78
CA VAL A 50 -1.11 -21.30 -3.05
C VAL A 50 -0.95 -19.87 -3.53
N GLY A 51 -2.04 -19.27 -4.02
CA GLY A 51 -2.12 -17.85 -4.35
C GLY A 51 -2.70 -17.05 -3.17
N GLN A 52 -2.25 -15.83 -2.99
CA GLN A 52 -2.74 -14.93 -1.95
C GLN A 52 -3.39 -13.68 -2.52
N LYS A 53 -4.34 -13.14 -1.76
CA LYS A 53 -5.05 -11.88 -2.04
C LYS A 53 -4.99 -10.98 -0.84
N PHE A 54 -5.13 -9.68 -1.04
CA PHE A 54 -5.47 -8.77 0.04
C PHE A 54 -6.90 -8.99 0.51
N LYS A 55 -7.12 -8.89 1.81
CA LYS A 55 -8.45 -8.77 2.41
C LYS A 55 -8.90 -7.32 2.25
N PHE A 56 -9.81 -7.07 1.34
CA PHE A 56 -10.39 -5.75 1.16
C PHE A 56 -11.55 -5.53 2.14
N ASP A 57 -11.78 -4.27 2.48
CA ASP A 57 -12.95 -3.87 3.23
C ASP A 57 -14.18 -3.86 2.32
N TYR A 58 -15.28 -4.49 2.76
CA TYR A 58 -16.51 -4.59 1.99
C TYR A 58 -17.68 -4.05 2.78
N ARG A 59 -18.55 -3.34 2.08
CA ARG A 59 -19.85 -2.93 2.61
C ARG A 59 -20.80 -4.13 2.73
N LYS A 60 -21.89 -3.93 3.44
CA LYS A 60 -22.92 -4.97 3.62
C LYS A 60 -23.55 -5.46 2.31
N ASP A 61 -23.53 -4.64 1.25
CA ASP A 61 -24.02 -5.01 -0.09
C ASP A 61 -22.99 -5.79 -0.93
N GLY A 62 -21.84 -6.14 -0.36
CA GLY A 62 -20.78 -6.92 -1.00
C GLY A 62 -19.85 -6.10 -1.91
N LYS A 63 -20.06 -4.80 -2.05
CA LYS A 63 -19.16 -3.92 -2.78
C LYS A 63 -17.97 -3.51 -1.92
N ILE A 64 -16.84 -3.22 -2.55
CA ILE A 64 -15.67 -2.68 -1.85
C ILE A 64 -16.07 -1.36 -1.18
N ASP A 65 -15.68 -1.20 0.09
CA ASP A 65 -15.95 0.02 0.83
C ASP A 65 -14.91 1.08 0.47
N ILE A 66 -15.39 2.16 -0.15
CA ILE A 66 -14.57 3.29 -0.60
C ILE A 66 -15.16 4.56 0.01
N THR A 67 -14.38 5.19 0.90
CA THR A 67 -14.78 6.46 1.52
C THR A 67 -14.42 7.63 0.59
N PHE A 68 -15.43 8.39 0.15
CA PHE A 68 -15.23 9.63 -0.61
C PHE A 68 -14.90 10.78 0.33
N VAL A 69 -13.87 11.57 -0.01
CA VAL A 69 -13.47 12.77 0.74
C VAL A 69 -13.12 13.91 -0.21
N ARG A 70 -13.71 15.08 0.00
CA ARG A 70 -13.31 16.31 -0.68
C ARG A 70 -12.61 17.24 0.32
N MET A 71 -11.33 17.49 0.08
CA MET A 71 -10.55 18.43 0.91
C MET A 71 -10.99 19.86 0.68
N ASP A 72 -10.85 20.72 1.69
CA ASP A 72 -11.09 22.17 1.55
C ASP A 72 -9.83 22.93 1.04
N LEU A 73 -8.98 22.24 0.29
CA LEU A 73 -7.77 22.78 -0.33
C LEU A 73 -7.86 22.65 -1.84
N THR A 74 -7.51 23.71 -2.56
CA THR A 74 -7.44 23.71 -4.03
C THR A 74 -6.16 23.00 -4.49
N LYS A 75 -6.13 22.50 -5.73
CA LYS A 75 -4.93 21.94 -6.36
C LYS A 75 -3.76 22.92 -6.35
N ALA A 76 -4.01 24.21 -6.49
CA ALA A 76 -2.98 25.25 -6.42
C ALA A 76 -2.32 25.32 -5.05
N GLY A 77 -3.08 25.08 -3.96
CA GLY A 77 -2.58 25.06 -2.59
C GLY A 77 -1.82 23.79 -2.18
N LEU A 78 -1.86 22.73 -3.01
CA LEU A 78 -1.13 21.50 -2.69
C LEU A 78 0.39 21.68 -2.87
N PRO A 79 1.24 21.07 -2.01
CA PRO A 79 2.69 21.04 -2.19
C PRO A 79 3.09 20.15 -3.38
N LYS A 80 4.40 20.11 -3.67
CA LYS A 80 4.98 19.25 -4.72
C LYS A 80 4.69 17.77 -4.46
N TYR A 81 4.78 17.36 -3.20
CA TYR A 81 4.49 16.02 -2.68
C TYR A 81 3.35 16.16 -1.66
N PRO A 82 2.10 15.95 -2.08
CA PRO A 82 0.94 16.27 -1.24
C PRO A 82 0.56 15.18 -0.23
N GLU A 83 1.24 14.05 -0.21
CA GLU A 83 0.88 12.86 0.56
C GLU A 83 0.75 13.17 2.04
N LEU A 84 1.76 13.78 2.65
CA LEU A 84 1.75 14.11 4.08
C LEU A 84 0.63 15.10 4.44
N LEU A 85 0.31 16.02 3.53
CA LEU A 85 -0.79 16.95 3.73
C LEU A 85 -2.13 16.24 3.67
N ILE A 86 -2.31 15.29 2.74
CA ILE A 86 -3.51 14.45 2.64
C ILE A 86 -3.66 13.62 3.92
N TYR A 87 -2.58 12.99 4.39
CA TYR A 87 -2.60 12.20 5.64
C TYR A 87 -2.98 13.06 6.83
N GLY A 88 -2.37 14.24 6.97
CA GLY A 88 -2.70 15.18 8.04
C GLY A 88 -4.17 15.60 8.00
N PHE A 89 -4.70 15.90 6.82
CA PHE A 89 -6.11 16.22 6.64
C PHE A 89 -7.03 15.07 7.08
N LEU A 90 -6.79 13.85 6.57
CA LEU A 90 -7.60 12.69 6.92
C LEU A 90 -7.50 12.34 8.41
N SER A 91 -6.32 12.46 9.01
CA SER A 91 -6.10 12.24 10.44
C SER A 91 -6.86 13.26 11.30
N GLN A 92 -6.87 14.55 10.91
CA GLN A 92 -7.60 15.59 11.63
C GLN A 92 -9.10 15.31 11.73
N TYR A 93 -9.67 14.65 10.71
CA TYR A 93 -11.07 14.23 10.71
C TYR A 93 -11.29 12.80 11.22
N ASN A 94 -10.28 12.23 11.88
CA ASN A 94 -10.33 10.91 12.51
C ASN A 94 -10.66 9.75 11.54
N TYR A 95 -10.24 9.87 10.27
CA TYR A 95 -10.46 8.79 9.30
C TYR A 95 -9.57 7.57 9.52
N PHE A 96 -8.41 7.74 10.18
CA PHE A 96 -7.47 6.66 10.47
C PHE A 96 -7.62 6.16 11.91
N ASN A 97 -8.81 5.72 12.27
CA ASN A 97 -9.18 5.38 13.64
C ASN A 97 -9.22 3.87 13.93
N ASN A 98 -8.94 3.03 12.95
CA ASN A 98 -9.02 1.57 13.11
C ASN A 98 -7.64 0.92 12.96
N PRO A 99 -7.05 0.39 14.04
CA PRO A 99 -5.72 -0.24 14.00
C PRO A 99 -5.69 -1.56 13.22
N LYS A 100 -6.84 -2.12 12.85
CA LYS A 100 -6.96 -3.30 11.99
C LYS A 100 -7.13 -2.94 10.51
N LYS A 101 -6.98 -1.67 10.14
CA LYS A 101 -7.04 -1.25 8.74
C LYS A 101 -5.69 -0.72 8.27
N THR A 102 -5.33 -1.08 7.05
CA THR A 102 -4.38 -0.31 6.25
C THR A 102 -5.16 0.49 5.22
N TYR A 103 -4.59 1.59 4.74
CA TYR A 103 -5.34 2.58 3.99
C TYR A 103 -4.69 2.86 2.65
N ALA A 104 -5.47 2.75 1.57
CA ALA A 104 -5.04 3.13 0.24
C ALA A 104 -5.88 4.31 -0.27
N ILE A 105 -5.21 5.41 -0.57
CA ILE A 105 -5.83 6.70 -0.94
C ILE A 105 -5.65 6.91 -2.43
N PHE A 106 -6.75 6.97 -3.15
CA PHE A 106 -6.78 7.31 -4.58
C PHE A 106 -7.12 8.79 -4.73
N THR A 107 -6.32 9.54 -5.49
CA THR A 107 -6.58 10.95 -5.72
C THR A 107 -7.09 11.21 -7.12
N GLY A 108 -7.99 12.18 -7.30
CA GLY A 108 -8.43 12.65 -8.62
C GLY A 108 -7.53 13.73 -9.24
N PHE A 109 -6.32 13.92 -8.70
CA PHE A 109 -5.33 14.89 -9.15
C PHE A 109 -3.93 14.29 -9.15
N ASN A 110 -3.01 14.86 -9.93
CA ASN A 110 -1.60 14.49 -9.95
C ASN A 110 -0.82 15.21 -8.84
N ALA A 111 0.25 14.58 -8.36
CA ALA A 111 1.28 15.30 -7.63
C ALA A 111 1.95 16.33 -8.55
N LYS A 112 2.31 17.50 -8.01
CA LYS A 112 3.11 18.50 -8.74
C LYS A 112 4.52 18.02 -9.07
N ALA A 113 4.95 16.91 -8.48
CA ALA A 113 6.21 16.23 -8.80
C ALA A 113 6.28 15.72 -10.25
N GLY A 114 5.12 15.67 -10.94
CA GLY A 114 4.99 15.32 -12.34
C GLY A 114 4.29 13.99 -12.57
N ASN A 115 4.04 13.68 -13.85
CA ASN A 115 3.26 12.50 -14.24
C ASN A 115 3.97 11.16 -14.00
N SER A 116 5.23 11.17 -13.57
CA SER A 116 5.98 9.96 -13.24
C SER A 116 5.87 9.56 -11.76
N HIS A 117 5.22 10.38 -10.94
CA HIS A 117 4.96 10.08 -9.54
C HIS A 117 3.59 9.41 -9.42
N GLY A 118 3.57 8.09 -9.49
CA GLY A 118 2.33 7.28 -9.50
C GLY A 118 1.75 7.03 -8.13
N GLY A 119 2.58 7.02 -7.10
CA GLY A 119 2.17 6.79 -5.72
C GLY A 119 3.30 7.03 -4.73
N SER A 120 2.98 6.90 -3.48
CA SER A 120 3.91 6.88 -2.35
C SER A 120 3.26 6.10 -1.22
N GLY A 121 3.95 5.11 -0.69
CA GLY A 121 3.40 4.25 0.33
C GLY A 121 4.38 3.89 1.43
N SER A 122 3.82 3.72 2.62
CA SER A 122 4.47 3.11 3.75
C SER A 122 3.41 2.50 4.67
N VAL A 123 3.83 1.83 5.74
CA VAL A 123 2.88 1.29 6.71
C VAL A 123 2.26 2.43 7.52
N PRO A 124 0.97 2.47 7.63
CA PRO A 124 -0.06 1.62 7.04
C PRO A 124 -0.85 2.35 5.94
N ILE A 125 -0.29 3.37 5.31
CA ILE A 125 -0.99 4.27 4.39
C ILE A 125 -0.22 4.35 3.07
N THR A 126 -0.95 4.35 1.97
CA THR A 126 -0.41 4.71 0.65
C THR A 126 -1.30 5.70 -0.07
N THR A 127 -0.70 6.53 -0.92
CA THR A 127 -1.40 7.43 -1.85
C THR A 127 -1.11 7.02 -3.28
N ILE A 128 -2.13 6.91 -4.11
CA ILE A 128 -2.08 6.54 -5.52
C ILE A 128 -2.70 7.68 -6.35
N PHE A 129 -1.92 8.24 -7.26
CA PHE A 129 -2.37 9.33 -8.13
C PHE A 129 -3.02 8.75 -9.39
N THR A 130 -4.35 8.65 -9.44
CA THR A 130 -5.07 8.01 -10.54
C THR A 130 -4.89 8.66 -11.92
N PRO A 131 -4.63 9.98 -12.04
CA PRO A 131 -4.30 10.58 -13.32
C PRO A 131 -2.86 10.34 -13.78
N ALA A 132 -1.98 9.75 -12.94
CA ALA A 132 -0.62 9.45 -13.34
C ALA A 132 -0.62 8.43 -14.48
N VAL A 133 0.18 8.71 -15.51
CA VAL A 133 0.30 7.83 -16.68
C VAL A 133 1.39 6.80 -16.51
N LYS A 134 2.30 7.02 -15.56
CA LYS A 134 3.39 6.09 -15.21
C LYS A 134 3.97 6.40 -13.85
N SER A 135 4.57 5.42 -13.21
CA SER A 135 5.38 5.57 -12.01
C SER A 135 6.67 4.77 -12.17
N TYR A 136 7.83 5.42 -11.99
CA TYR A 136 9.14 4.76 -12.12
C TYR A 136 9.29 3.87 -13.36
N GLY A 137 8.72 4.27 -14.50
CA GLY A 137 8.69 3.47 -15.73
C GLY A 137 7.49 2.52 -15.86
N ILE A 138 6.75 2.27 -14.78
CA ILE A 138 5.54 1.43 -14.80
C ILE A 138 4.38 2.22 -15.39
N THR A 139 3.75 1.68 -16.43
CA THR A 139 2.58 2.28 -17.11
C THR A 139 1.28 1.55 -16.80
N ASP A 140 1.33 0.33 -16.25
CA ASP A 140 0.14 -0.42 -15.84
C ASP A 140 -0.32 0.04 -14.45
N MET A 141 -1.45 0.72 -14.39
CA MET A 141 -2.04 1.23 -13.16
C MET A 141 -2.30 0.11 -12.13
N ASP A 142 -2.67 -1.09 -12.55
CA ASP A 142 -2.91 -2.19 -11.63
C ASP A 142 -1.62 -2.66 -10.95
N ILE A 143 -0.48 -2.54 -11.65
CA ILE A 143 0.84 -2.83 -11.05
C ILE A 143 1.25 -1.71 -10.11
N ILE A 144 1.00 -0.46 -10.46
CA ILE A 144 1.24 0.67 -9.55
C ILE A 144 0.43 0.49 -8.26
N ILE A 145 -0.84 0.16 -8.37
CA ILE A 145 -1.70 -0.11 -7.20
C ILE A 145 -1.13 -1.27 -6.37
N LEU A 146 -0.77 -2.38 -6.99
CA LEU A 146 -0.20 -3.53 -6.28
C LEU A 146 1.12 -3.19 -5.58
N HIS A 147 1.99 -2.47 -6.24
CA HIS A 147 3.26 -1.95 -5.70
C HIS A 147 3.02 -1.13 -4.43
N GLU A 148 2.13 -0.16 -4.51
CA GLU A 148 1.82 0.71 -3.38
C GLU A 148 1.11 -0.04 -2.23
N LEU A 149 0.25 -1.01 -2.54
CA LEU A 149 -0.36 -1.86 -1.53
C LEU A 149 0.69 -2.71 -0.78
N PHE A 150 1.75 -3.16 -1.45
CA PHE A 150 2.84 -3.85 -0.77
C PHE A 150 3.56 -2.94 0.22
N HIS A 151 3.72 -1.65 -0.08
CA HIS A 151 4.28 -0.69 0.86
C HIS A 151 3.42 -0.53 2.13
N THR A 152 2.09 -0.61 2.04
CA THR A 152 1.24 -0.57 3.24
C THR A 152 1.49 -1.75 4.19
N GLN A 153 2.08 -2.81 3.70
CA GLN A 153 2.48 -4.00 4.46
C GLN A 153 3.96 -3.96 4.87
N GLY A 154 4.66 -2.86 4.58
CA GLY A 154 6.08 -2.73 4.88
C GLY A 154 6.99 -3.60 4.02
N ALA A 155 6.59 -3.96 2.82
CA ALA A 155 7.43 -4.73 1.92
C ALA A 155 8.73 -4.00 1.56
N SER A 156 9.75 -4.78 1.19
CA SER A 156 11.12 -4.31 0.92
C SER A 156 11.89 -3.85 2.17
N TYR A 157 11.94 -4.74 3.14
CA TYR A 157 12.64 -4.51 4.42
C TYR A 157 14.16 -4.44 4.24
N LYS A 158 14.82 -3.64 5.08
CA LYS A 158 16.30 -3.56 5.10
C LYS A 158 16.99 -4.90 5.39
N CYS A 159 16.31 -5.83 6.05
CA CYS A 159 16.82 -7.19 6.25
C CYS A 159 16.77 -8.08 5.00
N GLY A 160 16.07 -7.66 3.95
CA GLY A 160 16.04 -8.34 2.65
C GLY A 160 17.33 -8.12 1.87
N LYS A 161 17.76 -9.14 1.13
CA LYS A 161 19.08 -9.14 0.47
C LYS A 161 19.20 -8.19 -0.73
N ARG A 162 18.08 -7.88 -1.41
CA ARG A 162 18.08 -7.10 -2.67
C ARG A 162 17.50 -5.70 -2.53
N THR A 163 17.21 -5.25 -1.32
CA THR A 163 16.74 -3.88 -1.10
C THR A 163 17.85 -2.86 -1.38
N TYR A 164 17.52 -1.71 -1.95
CA TYR A 164 18.51 -0.68 -2.24
C TYR A 164 18.24 0.67 -1.57
N ASP A 165 16.98 1.07 -1.42
CA ASP A 165 16.59 2.35 -0.79
C ASP A 165 15.72 2.16 0.46
N GLY A 166 15.61 0.92 0.93
CA GLY A 166 14.75 0.55 2.07
C GLY A 166 13.28 0.40 1.71
N ALA A 167 12.91 0.62 0.45
CA ALA A 167 11.53 0.53 -0.03
C ALA A 167 11.39 -0.32 -1.29
N HIS A 168 12.43 -0.44 -2.11
CA HIS A 168 12.39 -1.12 -3.39
C HIS A 168 13.43 -2.23 -3.50
N VAL A 169 13.24 -3.12 -4.46
CA VAL A 169 14.16 -4.23 -4.76
C VAL A 169 14.91 -3.99 -6.07
N LYS A 170 16.13 -4.51 -6.13
CA LYS A 170 16.92 -4.48 -7.38
C LYS A 170 16.38 -5.50 -8.37
N GLY A 171 16.18 -5.06 -9.61
CA GLY A 171 15.80 -5.90 -10.75
C GLY A 171 14.30 -5.92 -11.05
N SER A 172 13.92 -6.81 -11.96
CA SER A 172 12.56 -6.96 -12.45
C SER A 172 11.68 -7.63 -11.39
N ASP A 173 10.85 -6.84 -10.75
CA ASP A 173 9.97 -7.25 -9.64
C ASP A 173 8.82 -6.25 -9.50
N VAL A 174 7.70 -6.64 -8.88
CA VAL A 174 6.61 -5.71 -8.60
C VAL A 174 7.08 -4.52 -7.75
N LEU A 175 7.98 -4.74 -6.79
CA LEU A 175 8.64 -3.68 -6.01
C LEU A 175 9.94 -3.19 -6.66
N GLY A 176 10.23 -3.55 -7.90
CA GLY A 176 11.39 -3.07 -8.65
C GLY A 176 11.21 -1.64 -9.13
N SER A 177 12.33 -0.91 -9.29
CA SER A 177 12.36 0.35 -10.02
C SER A 177 12.71 0.02 -11.49
N GLY A 178 11.80 0.30 -12.41
CA GLY A 178 12.06 0.14 -13.83
C GLY A 178 11.01 -0.72 -14.54
N ASP A 179 11.45 -1.75 -15.24
CA ASP A 179 10.57 -2.53 -16.10
C ASP A 179 9.43 -3.23 -15.36
N VAL A 180 8.27 -3.23 -16.00
CA VAL A 180 7.06 -3.89 -15.49
C VAL A 180 7.34 -5.37 -15.30
N SER A 181 7.33 -5.80 -14.05
CA SER A 181 7.48 -7.20 -13.70
C SER A 181 6.15 -7.82 -13.29
N THR A 182 5.98 -9.08 -13.66
CA THR A 182 4.87 -9.94 -13.20
C THR A 182 5.36 -10.92 -12.14
N THR A 183 6.49 -10.63 -11.49
CA THR A 183 7.08 -11.48 -10.45
C THR A 183 7.03 -10.82 -9.09
N ILE A 184 6.83 -11.64 -8.07
CA ILE A 184 6.80 -11.26 -6.67
C ILE A 184 7.96 -12.00 -6.00
N ASP A 185 8.99 -11.26 -5.62
CA ASP A 185 10.21 -11.76 -5.00
C ASP A 185 10.71 -13.08 -5.61
N SER A 186 11.06 -13.02 -6.90
CA SER A 186 11.38 -14.21 -7.71
C SER A 186 12.50 -15.09 -7.15
N LYS A 187 13.34 -14.52 -6.27
CA LYS A 187 14.44 -15.25 -5.59
C LYS A 187 14.08 -15.67 -4.17
N ASN A 188 12.95 -15.22 -3.64
CA ASN A 188 12.52 -15.44 -2.26
C ASN A 188 13.63 -15.07 -1.25
N ASP A 189 14.20 -13.89 -1.41
CA ASP A 189 15.31 -13.41 -0.61
C ASP A 189 15.14 -11.96 -0.13
N THR A 190 13.95 -11.36 -0.36
CA THR A 190 13.74 -9.94 -0.06
C THR A 190 12.52 -9.69 0.81
N TYR A 191 11.30 -9.99 0.36
CA TYR A 191 10.08 -9.58 1.08
C TYR A 191 8.94 -10.60 1.06
N TYR A 192 8.99 -11.62 0.18
CA TYR A 192 7.88 -12.58 0.02
C TYR A 192 8.41 -14.02 0.02
N LEU A 193 7.91 -14.85 0.94
CA LEU A 193 8.32 -16.27 1.10
C LEU A 193 9.84 -16.44 1.24
N HIS A 194 10.53 -15.50 1.88
CA HIS A 194 12.01 -15.49 1.92
C HIS A 194 12.59 -16.35 3.03
N GLY A 195 11.89 -16.56 4.15
CA GLY A 195 12.36 -17.39 5.24
C GLY A 195 13.60 -16.84 5.96
N ILE A 196 13.92 -15.56 5.83
CA ILE A 196 15.02 -14.92 6.57
C ILE A 196 14.58 -14.78 8.02
N LYS A 197 15.37 -15.36 8.93
CA LYS A 197 15.07 -15.29 10.36
C LYS A 197 14.98 -13.86 10.86
N ASP A 198 14.00 -13.58 11.70
CA ASP A 198 13.75 -12.27 12.31
C ASP A 198 13.53 -11.11 11.31
N CYS A 199 13.19 -11.44 10.06
CA CYS A 199 12.84 -10.48 9.02
C CYS A 199 11.36 -10.68 8.65
N PRO A 200 10.53 -9.63 8.66
CA PRO A 200 9.13 -9.75 8.30
C PRO A 200 8.95 -10.27 6.88
N ASP A 201 8.03 -11.19 6.69
CA ASP A 201 7.69 -11.80 5.41
C ASP A 201 6.26 -11.41 5.02
N LEU A 202 6.12 -10.69 3.90
CA LEU A 202 4.81 -10.22 3.42
C LEU A 202 3.80 -11.35 3.29
N SER A 203 4.22 -12.56 2.90
CA SER A 203 3.31 -13.71 2.75
C SER A 203 2.60 -14.10 4.05
N LYS A 204 3.09 -13.61 5.18
CA LYS A 204 2.54 -13.86 6.53
C LYS A 204 1.75 -12.68 7.09
N SER A 205 1.50 -11.64 6.30
CA SER A 205 0.70 -10.50 6.75
C SER A 205 -0.73 -10.90 7.08
N VAL A 206 -1.27 -10.41 8.21
CA VAL A 206 -2.67 -10.62 8.61
C VAL A 206 -3.68 -10.05 7.61
N TYR A 207 -3.25 -9.14 6.74
CA TYR A 207 -4.07 -8.54 5.69
C TYR A 207 -4.22 -9.41 4.43
N LEU A 208 -3.60 -10.59 4.41
CA LEU A 208 -3.66 -11.52 3.27
C LEU A 208 -4.57 -12.72 3.55
N THR A 209 -5.13 -13.28 2.48
CA THR A 209 -5.90 -14.52 2.50
C THR A 209 -5.37 -15.48 1.40
N PRO A 210 -5.13 -16.77 1.70
CA PRO A 210 -5.19 -17.37 3.04
C PRO A 210 -4.17 -16.73 3.99
N THR A 211 -4.56 -16.61 5.25
CA THR A 211 -3.70 -16.06 6.31
C THR A 211 -2.82 -17.18 6.87
N ALA A 212 -1.52 -16.93 7.04
CA ALA A 212 -0.59 -17.88 7.64
C ALA A 212 -0.87 -18.07 9.14
N GLU A 213 -0.60 -19.26 9.68
CA GLU A 213 -0.75 -19.54 11.12
C GLU A 213 0.17 -18.65 11.97
N ASP A 214 1.39 -18.40 11.50
CA ASP A 214 2.39 -17.53 12.12
C ASP A 214 2.33 -16.09 11.55
N SER A 215 1.10 -15.63 11.26
CA SER A 215 0.87 -14.30 10.69
C SER A 215 1.28 -13.19 11.65
N TRP A 216 1.65 -12.06 11.09
CA TRP A 216 2.04 -10.86 11.82
C TRP A 216 1.27 -9.64 11.32
N ASP A 217 1.10 -8.67 12.22
CA ASP A 217 0.43 -7.41 11.94
C ASP A 217 1.48 -6.32 11.60
N PRO A 218 1.53 -5.85 10.35
CA PRO A 218 2.41 -4.76 9.96
C PRO A 218 2.30 -3.54 10.87
N TYR A 219 1.09 -3.12 11.22
CA TYR A 219 0.88 -1.97 12.10
C TYR A 219 1.52 -2.16 13.46
N SER A 220 1.31 -3.30 14.09
CA SER A 220 1.90 -3.62 15.40
C SER A 220 3.42 -3.64 15.36
N VAL A 221 4.00 -4.20 14.29
CA VAL A 221 5.45 -4.27 14.13
C VAL A 221 6.05 -2.88 13.88
N TYR A 222 5.46 -2.10 13.00
CA TYR A 222 6.02 -0.81 12.57
C TYR A 222 5.68 0.34 13.52
N CYS A 223 4.48 0.34 14.09
CA CYS A 223 3.95 1.49 14.80
C CYS A 223 3.92 1.33 16.31
N LEU A 224 3.68 0.13 16.82
CA LEU A 224 3.54 -0.11 18.26
C LEU A 224 4.81 -0.68 18.93
N LYS A 225 5.66 -1.37 18.19
CA LYS A 225 6.90 -1.99 18.70
C LYS A 225 8.16 -1.16 18.44
N GLN A 226 8.07 0.14 18.36
CA GLN A 226 9.21 1.05 18.12
C GLN A 226 10.32 0.98 19.21
N THR A 227 10.13 0.18 20.26
CA THR A 227 11.04 0.11 21.40
C THR A 227 12.13 -0.95 21.27
N THR A 228 12.10 -1.83 20.25
CA THR A 228 13.15 -2.84 20.07
C THR A 228 14.19 -2.40 19.04
N ASN A 229 15.46 -2.61 19.35
CA ASN A 229 16.59 -2.30 18.44
C ASN A 229 16.44 -2.95 17.06
N PHE A 230 15.73 -4.06 16.95
CA PHE A 230 15.45 -4.76 15.71
C PHE A 230 14.56 -3.93 14.79
N VAL A 231 13.43 -3.45 15.29
CA VAL A 231 12.49 -2.59 14.53
C VAL A 231 13.20 -1.31 14.07
N ARG A 232 13.99 -0.70 14.97
CA ARG A 232 14.73 0.53 14.67
C ARG A 232 15.72 0.35 13.52
N ASN A 233 16.47 -0.75 13.51
CA ASN A 233 17.46 -1.03 12.47
C ASN A 233 16.84 -1.42 11.12
N VAL A 234 15.62 -1.96 11.12
CA VAL A 234 14.90 -2.37 9.90
C VAL A 234 14.17 -1.17 9.27
N TYR A 235 13.78 -0.17 10.08
CA TYR A 235 12.79 0.85 9.69
C TYR A 235 13.19 2.31 9.92
N ASP A 236 14.46 2.59 9.99
CA ASP A 236 15.01 3.92 10.26
C ASP A 236 14.65 4.94 9.16
N GLY A 237 13.43 5.34 9.07
CA GLY A 237 12.85 6.26 8.07
C GLY A 237 11.32 6.20 7.99
N MET A 238 10.69 5.11 8.46
CA MET A 238 9.24 4.94 8.41
C MET A 238 8.52 5.39 9.68
N THR A 239 9.23 5.74 10.74
CA THR A 239 8.66 6.05 12.06
C THR A 239 7.84 7.34 12.10
N GLN A 240 7.97 8.24 11.11
CA GLN A 240 7.24 9.51 11.11
C GLN A 240 5.75 9.35 10.77
N GLU A 241 5.36 8.33 10.03
CA GLU A 241 4.01 8.20 9.51
C GLU A 241 3.03 7.51 10.47
N CYS A 242 3.51 6.63 11.34
CA CYS A 242 2.70 6.01 12.37
C CYS A 242 2.11 6.99 13.40
N HIS A 243 2.63 8.20 13.49
CA HIS A 243 2.09 9.24 14.38
C HIS A 243 0.67 9.70 13.99
N TRP A 244 0.26 9.48 12.75
CA TRP A 244 -1.05 9.88 12.24
C TRP A 244 -2.18 8.97 12.71
N ILE A 245 -1.85 7.74 13.13
CA ILE A 245 -2.82 6.75 13.59
C ILE A 245 -2.65 6.57 15.09
N LYS A 246 -3.02 7.59 15.85
CA LYS A 246 -3.19 7.41 17.29
C LYS A 246 -4.56 6.80 17.53
N PRO A 247 -4.65 5.65 18.25
CA PRO A 247 -5.93 5.25 18.81
C PRO A 247 -6.44 6.42 19.65
N THR A 248 -7.63 6.90 19.38
CA THR A 248 -8.33 7.79 20.32
C THR A 248 -8.45 7.03 21.63
N GLN A 249 -7.83 7.57 22.69
CA GLN A 249 -8.03 7.10 24.06
C GLN A 249 -9.48 7.29 24.45
#